data_c7f5af3263a6ecb927391bfac3be3281
#
_entry.id   c7f5af3263a6ecb927391bfac3be3281
#
_cell.length_a   1.000
_cell.length_b   1.000
_cell.length_c   1.000
_cell.angle_alpha   90.00
_cell.angle_beta   90.00
_cell.angle_gamma   90.00
#
_symmetry.space_group_name_H-M   'P 1'
#
loop_
_entity.id
_entity.type
_entity.pdbx_description
1 polymer ?
#
loop_
_entity_poly.entity_id
_entity_poly.type
_entity_poly.pdbx_seq_one_letter_code
_entity_poly.pdbx_strand_id
1 'polypeptide(L)'
;NGHRFYLIMLTVRENTRDLVEALEAGADDFLAKPCVPEVLRARIGVGERFLGLQDELEYRKKFEGVLEMAGAVCHELNQPLQGVLSGIEIVQSEIGEDDPLRESVDLVLQGTKRMILITRKLMHLSRYKSIDYVSDGCRIVDIDASVGSDY
;
A
#
# COMPACT_ATOMS: atom_id res chain seq x y z
N ASN A 1 12.40 -14.06 6.30
CA ASN A 1 13.13 -12.77 6.35
C ASN A 1 14.43 -12.95 5.59
N GLY A 2 14.42 -12.79 4.25
CA GLY A 2 15.65 -12.75 3.45
C GLY A 2 16.37 -11.43 3.74
N HIS A 3 17.53 -11.51 4.40
CA HIS A 3 18.40 -10.35 4.52
C HIS A 3 18.88 -9.99 3.12
N ARG A 4 18.61 -8.77 2.70
CA ARG A 4 19.18 -8.23 1.48
C ARG A 4 20.56 -7.69 1.78
N PHE A 5 21.46 -7.90 0.88
CA PHE A 5 22.82 -7.38 0.96
C PHE A 5 23.25 -6.85 -0.39
N TYR A 6 24.18 -5.91 -0.37
CA TYR A 6 24.87 -5.42 -1.54
C TYR A 6 26.30 -5.88 -1.42
N LEU A 7 26.74 -6.75 -2.31
CA LEU A 7 28.03 -7.43 -2.27
C LEU A 7 29.09 -6.66 -3.05
N ILE A 8 30.05 -6.08 -2.35
CA ILE A 8 31.22 -5.43 -2.98
C ILE A 8 32.43 -6.36 -2.86
N MET A 9 32.93 -6.82 -3.98
CA MET A 9 34.14 -7.65 -3.99
C MET A 9 35.41 -6.79 -4.00
N LEU A 10 36.33 -7.04 -3.04
CA LEU A 10 37.66 -6.42 -3.01
C LEU A 10 38.69 -7.39 -3.55
N THR A 11 39.29 -7.08 -4.70
CA THR A 11 40.22 -7.97 -5.40
C THR A 11 41.56 -7.32 -5.67
N VAL A 12 42.61 -8.11 -5.70
CA VAL A 12 43.96 -7.69 -6.19
C VAL A 12 44.13 -7.96 -7.71
N ARG A 13 43.15 -8.61 -8.34
CA ARG A 13 43.19 -8.94 -9.76
C ARG A 13 42.48 -7.84 -10.54
N GLU A 14 43.16 -7.30 -11.54
CA GLU A 14 42.64 -6.25 -12.44
C GLU A 14 42.22 -6.78 -13.80
N ASN A 15 42.30 -8.10 -14.01
CA ASN A 15 41.95 -8.69 -15.28
C ASN A 15 40.46 -8.59 -15.54
N THR A 16 40.05 -8.05 -16.68
CA THR A 16 38.66 -7.87 -17.10
C THR A 16 37.86 -9.17 -17.04
N ARG A 17 38.48 -10.32 -17.29
CA ARG A 17 37.83 -11.63 -17.23
C ARG A 17 37.40 -12.01 -15.81
N ASP A 18 38.29 -11.79 -14.82
CA ASP A 18 38.01 -12.07 -13.41
C ASP A 18 36.90 -11.16 -12.87
N LEU A 19 36.81 -9.92 -13.38
CA LEU A 19 35.77 -8.95 -13.03
C LEU A 19 34.39 -9.37 -13.55
N VAL A 20 34.32 -9.80 -14.81
CA VAL A 20 33.06 -10.28 -15.40
C VAL A 20 32.59 -11.52 -14.66
N GLU A 21 33.48 -12.47 -14.38
CA GLU A 21 33.16 -13.69 -13.65
C GLU A 21 32.63 -13.42 -12.25
N ALA A 22 33.16 -12.40 -11.56
CA ALA A 22 32.69 -12.00 -10.24
C ALA A 22 31.29 -11.42 -10.27
N LEU A 23 30.99 -10.56 -11.24
CA LEU A 23 29.65 -9.98 -11.41
C LEU A 23 28.62 -11.05 -11.82
N GLU A 24 28.99 -11.96 -12.71
CA GLU A 24 28.18 -13.10 -13.11
C GLU A 24 27.94 -14.09 -11.94
N ALA A 25 28.90 -14.20 -11.02
CA ALA A 25 28.79 -14.99 -9.80
C ALA A 25 27.89 -14.33 -8.71
N GLY A 26 27.43 -13.10 -8.94
CA GLY A 26 26.47 -12.42 -8.08
C GLY A 26 27.05 -11.31 -7.20
N ALA A 27 28.26 -10.81 -7.48
CA ALA A 27 28.73 -9.57 -6.88
C ALA A 27 28.01 -8.37 -7.52
N ASP A 28 27.56 -7.41 -6.69
CA ASP A 28 26.89 -6.20 -7.17
C ASP A 28 27.88 -5.13 -7.61
N ASP A 29 29.09 -5.16 -7.07
CA ASP A 29 30.18 -4.24 -7.43
C ASP A 29 31.54 -4.87 -7.11
N PHE A 30 32.60 -4.27 -7.62
CA PHE A 30 33.96 -4.67 -7.29
C PHE A 30 34.88 -3.46 -7.11
N LEU A 31 35.99 -3.64 -6.39
CA LEU A 31 37.02 -2.63 -6.18
C LEU A 31 38.39 -3.29 -6.12
N ALA A 32 39.35 -2.77 -6.94
CA ALA A 32 40.71 -3.26 -6.96
C ALA A 32 41.49 -2.80 -5.73
N LYS A 33 42.33 -3.68 -5.18
CA LYS A 33 43.32 -3.37 -4.14
C LYS A 33 44.68 -3.01 -4.76
N PRO A 34 45.35 -1.98 -4.21
CA PRO A 34 45.02 -1.13 -3.08
C PRO A 34 43.93 -0.11 -3.44
N CYS A 35 42.89 0.04 -2.61
CA CYS A 35 41.81 1.00 -2.83
C CYS A 35 41.94 2.19 -1.86
N VAL A 36 41.59 3.36 -2.35
CA VAL A 36 41.51 4.59 -1.58
C VAL A 36 40.25 4.53 -0.71
N PRO A 37 40.31 4.84 0.62
CA PRO A 37 39.17 4.74 1.52
C PRO A 37 37.94 5.56 1.05
N GLU A 38 38.16 6.68 0.40
CA GLU A 38 37.11 7.56 -0.15
C GLU A 38 36.33 6.86 -1.25
N VAL A 39 37.00 6.09 -2.11
CA VAL A 39 36.36 5.32 -3.18
C VAL A 39 35.52 4.19 -2.60
N LEU A 40 36.05 3.46 -1.61
CA LEU A 40 35.29 2.41 -0.92
C LEU A 40 34.04 2.99 -0.25
N ARG A 41 34.18 4.14 0.44
CA ARG A 41 33.04 4.81 1.07
C ARG A 41 31.98 5.23 0.05
N ALA A 42 32.40 5.75 -1.11
CA ALA A 42 31.47 6.11 -2.17
C ALA A 42 30.70 4.89 -2.71
N ARG A 43 31.35 3.74 -2.86
CA ARG A 43 30.73 2.48 -3.30
C ARG A 43 29.74 1.94 -2.27
N ILE A 44 30.09 1.98 -0.99
CA ILE A 44 29.18 1.64 0.11
C ILE A 44 27.94 2.52 0.05
N GLY A 45 28.09 3.83 -0.13
CA GLY A 45 26.96 4.75 -0.27
C GLY A 45 26.07 4.48 -1.49
N VAL A 46 26.61 3.90 -2.57
CA VAL A 46 25.79 3.39 -3.70
C VAL A 46 24.97 2.20 -3.25
N GLY A 47 25.59 1.23 -2.56
CA GLY A 47 24.91 0.05 -2.05
C GLY A 47 23.78 0.39 -1.06
N GLU A 48 24.01 1.34 -0.14
CA GLU A 48 23.00 1.81 0.80
C GLU A 48 21.79 2.40 0.07
N ARG A 49 22.01 3.25 -0.94
CA ARG A 49 20.91 3.80 -1.74
C ARG A 49 20.16 2.72 -2.53
N PHE A 50 20.89 1.75 -3.10
CA PHE A 50 20.29 0.64 -3.83
C PHE A 50 19.37 -0.19 -2.94
N LEU A 51 19.83 -0.57 -1.74
CA LEU A 51 19.05 -1.30 -0.76
C LEU A 51 17.82 -0.51 -0.29
N GLY A 52 17.98 0.80 -0.04
CA GLY A 52 16.88 1.68 0.32
C GLY A 52 15.78 1.75 -0.75
N LEU A 53 16.16 1.86 -2.03
CA LEU A 53 15.21 1.84 -3.14
C LEU A 53 14.49 0.49 -3.29
N GLN A 54 15.19 -0.61 -3.06
CA GLN A 54 14.58 -1.95 -3.07
C GLN A 54 13.56 -2.12 -1.95
N ASP A 55 13.88 -1.63 -0.74
CA ASP A 55 12.95 -1.69 0.39
C ASP A 55 11.70 -0.84 0.14
N GLU A 56 11.86 0.34 -0.44
CA GLU A 56 10.74 1.19 -0.85
C GLU A 56 9.84 0.51 -1.89
N LEU A 57 10.42 -0.10 -2.91
CA LEU A 57 9.67 -0.83 -3.93
C LEU A 57 8.90 -2.02 -3.36
N GLU A 58 9.50 -2.75 -2.41
CA GLU A 58 8.80 -3.87 -1.76
C GLU A 58 7.66 -3.38 -0.87
N TYR A 59 7.88 -2.31 -0.13
CA TYR A 59 6.84 -1.69 0.68
C TYR A 59 5.66 -1.24 -0.19
N ARG A 60 5.94 -0.56 -1.31
CA ARG A 60 4.91 -0.14 -2.27
C ARG A 60 4.11 -1.33 -2.80
N LYS A 61 4.79 -2.41 -3.22
CA LYS A 61 4.12 -3.62 -3.71
C LYS A 61 3.23 -4.27 -2.65
N LYS A 62 3.70 -4.36 -1.42
CA LYS A 62 2.89 -4.88 -0.29
C LYS A 62 1.66 -4.01 -0.04
N PHE A 63 1.84 -2.69 -0.05
CA PHE A 63 0.76 -1.74 0.17
C PHE A 63 -0.28 -1.79 -0.97
N GLU A 64 0.17 -1.90 -2.22
CA GLU A 64 -0.72 -2.09 -3.38
C GLU A 64 -1.58 -3.36 -3.24
N GLY A 65 -0.98 -4.47 -2.82
CA GLY A 65 -1.71 -5.72 -2.58
C GLY A 65 -2.77 -5.58 -1.47
N VAL A 66 -2.47 -4.86 -0.40
CA VAL A 66 -3.43 -4.58 0.68
C VAL A 66 -4.60 -3.74 0.17
N LEU A 67 -4.34 -2.69 -0.64
CA LEU A 67 -5.39 -1.86 -1.23
C LEU A 67 -6.28 -2.64 -2.20
N GLU A 68 -5.69 -3.52 -3.01
CA GLU A 68 -6.43 -4.37 -3.93
C GLU A 68 -7.36 -5.33 -3.17
N MET A 69 -6.86 -5.99 -2.12
CA MET A 69 -7.68 -6.82 -1.24
C MET A 69 -8.81 -6.00 -0.58
N ALA A 70 -8.52 -4.81 -0.07
CA ALA A 70 -9.52 -3.96 0.55
C ALA A 70 -10.63 -3.59 -0.46
N GLY A 71 -10.27 -3.29 -1.71
CA GLY A 71 -11.23 -3.03 -2.78
C GLY A 71 -12.15 -4.22 -3.06
N ALA A 72 -11.59 -5.43 -3.15
CA ALA A 72 -12.36 -6.66 -3.36
C ALA A 72 -13.33 -6.94 -2.20
N VAL A 73 -12.84 -6.85 -0.96
CA VAL A 73 -13.68 -7.03 0.25
C VAL A 73 -14.82 -6.01 0.31
N CYS A 74 -14.54 -4.74 -0.01
CA CYS A 74 -15.58 -3.70 -0.06
C CYS A 74 -16.65 -3.99 -1.12
N HIS A 75 -16.25 -4.55 -2.26
CA HIS A 75 -17.21 -4.94 -3.29
C HIS A 75 -18.13 -6.07 -2.80
N GLU A 76 -17.58 -7.08 -2.16
CA GLU A 76 -18.34 -8.19 -1.58
C GLU A 76 -19.25 -7.74 -0.43
N LEU A 77 -18.83 -6.77 0.39
CA LEU A 77 -19.63 -6.21 1.47
C LEU A 77 -20.79 -5.34 0.95
N ASN A 78 -20.58 -4.61 -0.15
CA ASN A 78 -21.61 -3.74 -0.69
C ASN A 78 -22.84 -4.52 -1.20
N GLN A 79 -22.66 -5.74 -1.70
CA GLN A 79 -23.77 -6.56 -2.17
C GLN A 79 -24.79 -6.87 -1.05
N PRO A 80 -24.42 -7.50 0.08
CA PRO A 80 -25.37 -7.76 1.16
C PRO A 80 -25.89 -6.47 1.81
N LEU A 81 -25.07 -5.40 1.90
CA LEU A 81 -25.54 -4.12 2.44
C LEU A 81 -26.63 -3.48 1.59
N GLN A 82 -26.58 -3.60 0.28
CA GLN A 82 -27.66 -3.16 -0.60
C GLN A 82 -28.94 -3.98 -0.39
N GLY A 83 -28.83 -5.29 -0.20
CA GLY A 83 -29.97 -6.14 0.15
C GLY A 83 -30.63 -5.75 1.47
N VAL A 84 -29.79 -5.49 2.50
CA VAL A 84 -30.28 -5.02 3.82
C VAL A 84 -30.94 -3.65 3.69
N LEU A 85 -30.33 -2.71 2.94
CA LEU A 85 -30.88 -1.38 2.73
C LEU A 85 -32.27 -1.45 2.08
N SER A 86 -32.39 -2.20 0.96
CA SER A 86 -33.67 -2.35 0.28
C SER A 86 -34.74 -3.02 1.15
N GLY A 87 -34.37 -4.04 1.95
CA GLY A 87 -35.27 -4.69 2.87
C GLY A 87 -35.79 -3.73 3.96
N ILE A 88 -34.92 -2.91 4.54
CA ILE A 88 -35.29 -1.93 5.56
C ILE A 88 -36.17 -0.81 4.97
N GLU A 89 -35.87 -0.34 3.75
CA GLU A 89 -36.70 0.69 3.09
C GLU A 89 -38.11 0.19 2.81
N ILE A 90 -38.28 -1.08 2.45
CA ILE A 90 -39.59 -1.70 2.31
C ILE A 90 -40.32 -1.70 3.66
N VAL A 91 -39.71 -2.21 4.74
CA VAL A 91 -40.30 -2.23 6.08
C VAL A 91 -40.67 -0.81 6.52
N GLN A 92 -39.78 0.17 6.30
CA GLN A 92 -40.04 1.57 6.65
C GLN A 92 -41.26 2.14 5.92
N SER A 93 -41.50 1.71 4.66
CA SER A 93 -42.68 2.17 3.90
C SER A 93 -44.00 1.54 4.34
N GLU A 94 -43.94 0.37 4.97
CA GLU A 94 -45.13 -0.37 5.42
C GLU A 94 -45.55 -0.01 6.86
N ILE A 95 -44.62 0.46 7.71
CA ILE A 95 -44.91 0.85 9.10
C ILE A 95 -45.42 2.30 9.15
N GLY A 96 -46.42 2.55 10.03
CA GLY A 96 -46.97 3.90 10.30
C GLY A 96 -45.96 4.79 11.03
N GLU A 97 -46.21 6.10 11.02
CA GLU A 97 -45.38 7.06 11.75
C GLU A 97 -45.37 6.86 13.25
N ASP A 98 -46.50 6.39 13.81
CA ASP A 98 -46.68 6.13 15.24
C ASP A 98 -46.36 4.68 15.65
N ASP A 99 -45.82 3.87 14.75
CA ASP A 99 -45.48 2.47 15.03
C ASP A 99 -44.30 2.39 16.02
N PRO A 100 -44.44 1.58 17.11
CA PRO A 100 -43.37 1.41 18.11
C PRO A 100 -42.03 0.95 17.54
N LEU A 101 -42.01 0.31 16.35
CA LEU A 101 -40.80 -0.17 15.67
C LEU A 101 -40.11 0.90 14.83
N ARG A 102 -40.78 2.05 14.61
CA ARG A 102 -40.28 3.11 13.73
C ARG A 102 -38.86 3.57 14.09
N GLU A 103 -38.62 3.86 15.36
CA GLU A 103 -37.32 4.30 15.85
C GLU A 103 -36.23 3.24 15.62
N SER A 104 -36.54 1.96 15.81
CA SER A 104 -35.62 0.85 15.61
C SER A 104 -35.28 0.68 14.13
N VAL A 105 -36.25 0.80 13.23
CA VAL A 105 -36.06 0.72 11.78
C VAL A 105 -35.19 1.87 11.28
N ASP A 106 -35.47 3.09 11.75
CA ASP A 106 -34.67 4.28 11.38
C ASP A 106 -33.21 4.15 11.85
N LEU A 107 -32.99 3.61 13.05
CA LEU A 107 -31.63 3.37 13.55
C LEU A 107 -30.87 2.37 12.67
N VAL A 108 -31.50 1.26 12.27
CA VAL A 108 -30.88 0.25 11.39
C VAL A 108 -30.62 0.83 10.00
N LEU A 109 -31.55 1.62 9.46
CA LEU A 109 -31.39 2.32 8.19
C LEU A 109 -30.19 3.26 8.19
N GLN A 110 -30.09 4.09 9.23
CA GLN A 110 -28.91 4.98 9.40
C GLN A 110 -27.61 4.20 9.51
N GLY A 111 -27.56 3.14 10.31
CA GLY A 111 -26.39 2.28 10.45
C GLY A 111 -25.94 1.67 9.11
N THR A 112 -26.93 1.16 8.34
CA THR A 112 -26.67 0.56 7.03
C THR A 112 -26.14 1.60 6.03
N LYS A 113 -26.75 2.78 5.95
CA LYS A 113 -26.26 3.89 5.09
C LYS A 113 -24.84 4.30 5.46
N ARG A 114 -24.53 4.37 6.77
CA ARG A 114 -23.17 4.68 7.24
C ARG A 114 -22.16 3.61 6.82
N MET A 115 -22.49 2.33 6.92
CA MET A 115 -21.62 1.23 6.47
C MET A 115 -21.33 1.32 4.97
N ILE A 116 -22.35 1.58 4.14
CA ILE A 116 -22.19 1.77 2.69
C ILE A 116 -21.28 2.98 2.40
N LEU A 117 -21.39 4.06 3.15
CA LEU A 117 -20.51 5.21 2.97
C LEU A 117 -19.04 4.87 3.28
N ILE A 118 -18.81 4.13 4.37
CA ILE A 118 -17.43 3.70 4.75
C ILE A 118 -16.83 2.79 3.68
N THR A 119 -17.58 1.79 3.19
CA THR A 119 -17.08 0.89 2.13
C THR A 119 -16.80 1.64 0.83
N ARG A 120 -17.61 2.64 0.46
CA ARG A 120 -17.35 3.50 -0.70
C ARG A 120 -16.07 4.32 -0.52
N LYS A 121 -15.86 4.96 0.65
CA LYS A 121 -14.62 5.68 0.96
C LYS A 121 -13.39 4.77 0.82
N LEU A 122 -13.47 3.54 1.33
CA LEU A 122 -12.39 2.57 1.23
C LEU A 122 -12.10 2.15 -0.22
N MET A 123 -13.14 1.96 -1.04
CA MET A 123 -12.99 1.68 -2.48
C MET A 123 -12.34 2.84 -3.25
N HIS A 124 -12.65 4.08 -2.88
CA HIS A 124 -12.00 5.24 -3.49
C HIS A 124 -10.50 5.26 -3.18
N LEU A 125 -10.08 4.96 -1.96
CA LEU A 125 -8.66 4.83 -1.58
C LEU A 125 -7.96 3.74 -2.39
N SER A 126 -8.61 2.60 -2.64
CA SER A 126 -8.05 1.52 -3.47
C SER A 126 -7.88 1.90 -4.95
N ARG A 127 -8.69 2.82 -5.46
CA ARG A 127 -8.59 3.34 -6.84
C ARG A 127 -7.59 4.49 -6.98
N TYR A 128 -7.29 5.22 -5.91
CA TYR A 128 -6.28 6.29 -5.90
C TYR A 128 -4.85 5.72 -5.92
N LYS A 129 -4.63 4.89 -6.91
CA LYS A 129 -3.42 4.16 -7.21
C LYS A 129 -2.41 5.07 -7.89
N SER A 130 -1.87 6.06 -7.24
CA SER A 130 -0.73 6.77 -7.86
C SER A 130 -0.69 8.29 -7.83
N ILE A 131 -1.02 8.92 -6.74
CA ILE A 131 -0.59 10.30 -6.60
C ILE A 131 0.09 10.47 -5.24
N ASP A 132 1.42 10.66 -5.31
CA ASP A 132 2.30 11.24 -4.29
C ASP A 132 2.35 10.61 -2.89
N TYR A 133 3.08 9.48 -2.79
CA TYR A 133 3.84 9.19 -1.58
C TYR A 133 5.35 9.34 -1.85
N VAL A 134 5.76 10.54 -2.17
CA VAL A 134 7.15 10.98 -2.07
C VAL A 134 7.16 12.16 -1.10
N SER A 135 7.55 11.89 0.07
CA SER A 135 8.20 12.64 1.15
C SER A 135 7.50 12.50 2.49
N ASP A 136 8.31 12.06 3.44
CA ASP A 136 8.13 12.08 4.89
C ASP A 136 7.19 11.05 5.53
N GLY A 137 7.89 10.19 6.26
CA GLY A 137 7.52 9.42 7.43
C GLY A 137 6.05 9.38 7.85
N CYS A 138 5.50 8.17 7.79
CA CYS A 138 4.33 7.74 8.55
C CYS A 138 3.17 8.76 8.59
N ARG A 139 2.41 8.88 7.50
CA ARG A 139 1.09 9.54 7.53
C ARG A 139 0.00 8.50 7.67
N ILE A 140 -0.72 8.57 8.77
CA ILE A 140 -2.02 7.94 8.93
C ILE A 140 -2.93 8.53 7.84
N VAL A 141 -3.49 7.67 6.98
CA VAL A 141 -4.43 8.09 5.94
C VAL A 141 -5.69 8.61 6.64
N ASP A 142 -5.91 9.90 6.59
CA ASP A 142 -7.18 10.50 7.02
C ASP A 142 -8.25 10.20 5.96
N ILE A 143 -9.12 9.25 6.29
CA ILE A 143 -10.19 8.78 5.41
C ILE A 143 -11.19 9.90 5.09
N ASP A 144 -11.34 10.86 5.99
CA ASP A 144 -12.28 11.98 5.82
C ASP A 144 -11.74 13.10 4.92
N ALA A 145 -10.42 13.29 4.88
CA ALA A 145 -9.78 14.26 4.00
C ALA A 145 -9.69 13.83 2.52
N SER A 146 -9.86 12.52 2.24
CA SER A 146 -9.71 11.95 0.89
C SER A 146 -10.97 12.06 0.03
N VAL A 147 -12.09 12.50 0.60
CA VAL A 147 -13.36 12.70 -0.13
C VAL A 147 -13.50 14.19 -0.42
N GLY A 148 -12.84 14.62 -1.51
CA GLY A 148 -13.09 15.94 -2.10
C GLY A 148 -14.56 16.11 -2.41
N SER A 149 -15.10 17.24 -1.99
CA SER A 149 -16.43 17.74 -2.28
C SER A 149 -16.71 17.74 -3.78
N ASP A 150 -17.50 16.78 -4.22
CA ASP A 150 -18.27 16.87 -5.46
C ASP A 150 -19.74 16.57 -5.11
N TYR A 151 -20.46 17.64 -4.89
CA TYR A 151 -21.90 17.72 -5.02
C TYR A 151 -22.23 18.52 -6.27
#